data_8237cebaaa25ac6a2b0d49c9d5837da5
#
_entry.id   8237cebaaa25ac6a2b0d49c9d5837da5
#
_cell.length_a   1.000
_cell.length_b   1.000
_cell.length_c   1.000
_cell.angle_alpha   90.00
_cell.angle_beta   90.00
_cell.angle_gamma   90.00
#
_symmetry.space_group_name_H-M   'P 1'
#
loop_
_entity.id
_entity.type
_entity.pdbx_description
1 polymer ?
#
loop_
_entity_poly.entity_id
_entity_poly.type
_entity_poly.pdbx_seq_one_letter_code
_entity_poly.pdbx_strand_id
1 'polypeptide(L)'
;APLAHTHQDFQPVLHLVALNTPLSGGMRGIRGADFQCFQQARAVGLSGTFRAFLSSRLQDLYSIVRRADRGSVPIVNLKDEVLSPSWDSLFSGSQGQLQPGARIFSFDGRDVLRHPAWPQKSVWHGSDPSGRRLMESYCETWRTETTGATGQASSLLSGRLLEQKAASCHNSYIVLCIENSFMTSFSK
;
A
#
# COMPACT_ATOMS: atom_id res chain seq x y z
N ALA A 1 -26.32 11.21 22.11
CA ALA A 1 -25.03 10.55 22.11
C ALA A 1 -24.76 9.81 20.81
N PRO A 2 -25.67 8.97 20.31
CA PRO A 2 -25.39 8.24 19.08
C PRO A 2 -25.09 9.15 17.89
N LEU A 3 -25.79 10.28 17.80
CA LEU A 3 -25.57 11.18 16.67
C LEU A 3 -24.19 11.83 16.71
N ALA A 4 -23.72 12.17 17.89
CA ALA A 4 -22.39 12.75 18.00
C ALA A 4 -21.32 11.75 17.60
N HIS A 5 -21.48 10.50 18.02
CA HIS A 5 -20.55 9.45 17.62
C HIS A 5 -20.58 9.21 16.12
N THR A 6 -21.76 9.26 15.52
CA THR A 6 -21.91 9.05 14.10
C THR A 6 -21.12 10.08 13.31
N HIS A 7 -21.14 11.34 13.73
CA HIS A 7 -20.38 12.37 13.06
C HIS A 7 -18.89 12.11 13.13
N GLN A 8 -18.38 11.64 14.24
CA GLN A 8 -16.98 11.33 14.40
C GLN A 8 -16.57 10.13 13.57
N ASP A 9 -17.49 9.17 13.39
CA ASP A 9 -17.21 7.97 12.63
C ASP A 9 -17.04 8.24 11.14
N PHE A 10 -17.42 9.41 10.68
CA PHE A 10 -17.32 9.79 9.27
C PHE A 10 -16.12 10.67 8.96
N GLN A 11 -15.14 10.71 9.84
CA GLN A 11 -13.89 11.36 9.54
C GLN A 11 -13.27 10.70 8.29
N PRO A 12 -12.91 11.49 7.26
CA PRO A 12 -12.31 10.89 6.07
C PRO A 12 -10.91 10.38 6.37
N VAL A 13 -10.68 9.14 6.02
CA VAL A 13 -9.36 8.50 6.11
C VAL A 13 -9.19 7.58 4.92
N LEU A 14 -7.95 7.26 4.59
CA LEU A 14 -7.63 6.23 3.60
C LEU A 14 -6.83 5.14 4.30
N HIS A 15 -7.30 3.91 4.19
CA HIS A 15 -6.63 2.77 4.82
C HIS A 15 -5.51 2.23 3.94
N LEU A 16 -4.37 1.94 4.56
CA LEU A 16 -3.24 1.26 3.94
C LEU A 16 -3.03 -0.05 4.69
N VAL A 17 -3.27 -1.18 4.01
CA VAL A 17 -3.35 -2.50 4.65
C VAL A 17 -2.59 -3.51 3.79
N ALA A 18 -1.89 -4.44 4.42
CA ALA A 18 -1.11 -5.42 3.69
C ALA A 18 -1.96 -6.62 3.26
N LEU A 19 -1.61 -7.21 2.12
CA LEU A 19 -2.15 -8.51 1.76
C LEU A 19 -1.74 -9.55 2.79
N ASN A 20 -2.55 -10.59 2.93
CA ASN A 20 -2.39 -11.57 4.03
C ASN A 20 -1.18 -12.48 3.87
N THR A 21 -0.53 -12.49 2.71
CA THR A 21 0.69 -13.28 2.48
C THR A 21 1.68 -12.47 1.65
N PRO A 22 2.99 -12.72 1.80
CA PRO A 22 3.97 -12.07 0.92
C PRO A 22 3.84 -12.59 -0.51
N LEU A 23 4.22 -11.76 -1.47
CA LEU A 23 4.17 -12.13 -2.89
C LEU A 23 5.50 -11.86 -3.56
N SER A 24 5.83 -12.71 -4.54
CA SER A 24 6.93 -12.43 -5.47
C SER A 24 6.49 -11.37 -6.48
N GLY A 25 7.40 -10.96 -7.36
CA GLY A 25 7.07 -10.03 -8.42
C GLY A 25 6.09 -10.57 -9.46
N GLY A 26 5.83 -11.88 -9.45
CA GLY A 26 4.87 -12.52 -10.37
C GLY A 26 3.47 -12.55 -9.80
N MET A 27 2.82 -11.40 -9.75
CA MET A 27 1.50 -11.23 -9.13
C MET A 27 0.34 -11.35 -10.11
N ARG A 28 0.60 -11.89 -11.30
CA ARG A 28 -0.35 -11.91 -12.42
C ARG A 28 -0.71 -10.51 -12.88
N GLY A 29 0.29 -9.62 -12.88
CA GLY A 29 0.14 -8.24 -13.26
C GLY A 29 -0.56 -7.42 -12.19
N ILE A 30 -0.73 -6.12 -12.49
CA ILE A 30 -1.39 -5.22 -11.55
C ILE A 30 -2.84 -5.63 -11.29
N ARG A 31 -3.51 -6.21 -12.30
CA ARG A 31 -4.90 -6.65 -12.13
C ARG A 31 -4.99 -7.78 -11.12
N GLY A 32 -4.03 -8.70 -11.11
CA GLY A 32 -4.00 -9.77 -10.14
C GLY A 32 -3.79 -9.26 -8.72
N ALA A 33 -2.88 -8.30 -8.56
CA ALA A 33 -2.65 -7.67 -7.26
C ALA A 33 -3.86 -6.89 -6.79
N ASP A 34 -4.46 -6.08 -7.67
CA ASP A 34 -5.67 -5.31 -7.34
C ASP A 34 -6.81 -6.24 -6.94
N PHE A 35 -6.95 -7.37 -7.61
CA PHE A 35 -8.01 -8.33 -7.30
C PHE A 35 -7.83 -8.91 -5.89
N GLN A 36 -6.60 -9.23 -5.50
CA GLN A 36 -6.34 -9.70 -4.14
C GLN A 36 -6.69 -8.64 -3.10
N CYS A 37 -6.35 -7.37 -3.40
CA CYS A 37 -6.72 -6.28 -2.50
C CYS A 37 -8.25 -6.21 -2.35
N PHE A 38 -8.97 -6.31 -3.45
CA PHE A 38 -10.42 -6.30 -3.43
C PHE A 38 -10.98 -7.46 -2.61
N GLN A 39 -10.52 -8.69 -2.89
CA GLN A 39 -11.03 -9.87 -2.21
C GLN A 39 -10.80 -9.83 -0.71
N GLN A 40 -9.57 -9.49 -0.31
CA GLN A 40 -9.23 -9.54 1.10
C GLN A 40 -9.91 -8.42 1.89
N ALA A 41 -10.09 -7.26 1.28
CA ALA A 41 -10.85 -6.19 1.91
C ALA A 41 -12.30 -6.60 2.14
N ARG A 42 -12.93 -7.20 1.13
CA ARG A 42 -14.32 -7.66 1.26
C ARG A 42 -14.47 -8.75 2.31
N ALA A 43 -13.49 -9.65 2.40
CA ALA A 43 -13.54 -10.75 3.36
C ALA A 43 -13.60 -10.28 4.81
N VAL A 44 -13.12 -9.07 5.10
CA VAL A 44 -13.15 -8.50 6.45
C VAL A 44 -14.12 -7.34 6.56
N GLY A 45 -15.01 -7.18 5.59
CA GLY A 45 -16.10 -6.21 5.68
C GLY A 45 -15.74 -4.78 5.31
N LEU A 46 -14.58 -4.56 4.72
CA LEU A 46 -14.20 -3.22 4.25
C LEU A 46 -14.83 -2.99 2.87
N SER A 47 -15.64 -1.95 2.75
CA SER A 47 -16.41 -1.70 1.54
C SER A 47 -15.74 -0.73 0.57
N GLY A 48 -14.64 -0.09 0.98
CA GLY A 48 -13.93 0.83 0.11
C GLY A 48 -13.27 0.14 -1.08
N THR A 49 -12.85 0.92 -2.05
CA THR A 49 -12.11 0.41 -3.20
C THR A 49 -10.62 0.45 -2.89
N PHE A 50 -10.01 -0.72 -2.85
CA PHE A 50 -8.59 -0.86 -2.58
C PHE A 50 -7.85 -1.19 -3.87
N ARG A 51 -6.69 -0.55 -4.05
CA ARG A 51 -5.78 -0.79 -5.15
C ARG A 51 -4.42 -1.20 -4.58
N ALA A 52 -3.67 -1.97 -5.32
CA ALA A 52 -2.32 -2.33 -4.90
C ALA A 52 -1.43 -1.08 -4.88
N PHE A 53 -0.64 -0.94 -3.82
CA PHE A 53 0.32 0.17 -3.67
C PHE A 53 1.55 -0.13 -4.53
N LEU A 54 1.37 -0.03 -5.84
CA LEU A 54 2.38 -0.39 -6.83
C LEU A 54 2.23 0.52 -8.04
N SER A 55 3.37 0.97 -8.60
CA SER A 55 3.35 1.54 -9.94
C SER A 55 3.15 0.41 -10.95
N SER A 56 2.55 0.72 -12.09
CA SER A 56 2.33 -0.24 -13.14
C SER A 56 2.59 0.41 -14.50
N ARG A 57 2.46 -0.38 -15.56
CA ARG A 57 2.75 0.11 -16.90
C ARG A 57 1.93 1.34 -17.28
N LEU A 58 0.69 1.41 -16.79
CA LEU A 58 -0.24 2.47 -17.19
C LEU A 58 -0.52 3.47 -16.08
N GLN A 59 0.06 3.29 -14.88
CA GLN A 59 -0.27 4.18 -13.78
C GLN A 59 0.90 4.35 -12.82
N ASP A 60 1.25 5.59 -12.55
CA ASP A 60 2.21 5.93 -11.50
C ASP A 60 1.57 5.72 -10.14
N LEU A 61 2.38 5.30 -9.18
CA LEU A 61 1.92 5.05 -7.81
C LEU A 61 1.22 6.27 -7.23
N TYR A 62 1.80 7.46 -7.43
CA TYR A 62 1.21 8.68 -6.90
C TYR A 62 -0.23 8.88 -7.37
N SER A 63 -0.53 8.49 -8.61
CA SER A 63 -1.83 8.74 -9.24
C SER A 63 -2.94 7.81 -8.78
N ILE A 64 -2.64 6.81 -7.94
CA ILE A 64 -3.65 5.83 -7.52
C ILE A 64 -4.71 6.48 -6.65
N VAL A 65 -4.33 7.38 -5.75
CA VAL A 65 -5.30 8.07 -4.89
C VAL A 65 -5.90 9.25 -5.64
N ARG A 66 -7.20 9.44 -5.52
CA ARG A 66 -7.91 10.50 -6.22
C ARG A 66 -7.41 11.86 -5.78
N ARG A 67 -7.33 12.77 -6.74
CA ARG A 67 -6.71 14.08 -6.53
C ARG A 67 -7.30 14.83 -5.32
N ALA A 68 -8.62 14.78 -5.16
CA ALA A 68 -9.28 15.49 -4.07
C ALA A 68 -8.88 14.99 -2.68
N ASP A 69 -8.36 13.76 -2.61
CA ASP A 69 -8.06 13.11 -1.32
C ASP A 69 -6.56 13.06 -1.00
N ARG A 70 -5.72 13.67 -1.83
CA ARG A 70 -4.26 13.58 -1.66
C ARG A 70 -3.69 14.50 -0.60
N GLY A 71 -4.30 15.67 -0.41
CA GLY A 71 -3.68 16.75 0.35
C GLY A 71 -4.00 16.78 1.82
N SER A 72 -5.15 16.29 2.24
CA SER A 72 -5.61 16.50 3.61
C SER A 72 -6.23 15.28 4.28
N VAL A 73 -6.42 14.19 3.56
CA VAL A 73 -7.02 12.99 4.14
C VAL A 73 -5.91 12.11 4.71
N PRO A 74 -5.96 11.79 6.01
CA PRO A 74 -4.90 10.98 6.63
C PRO A 74 -4.88 9.56 6.09
N ILE A 75 -3.68 9.01 6.02
CA ILE A 75 -3.46 7.61 5.73
C ILE A 75 -3.37 6.87 7.06
N VAL A 76 -4.19 5.84 7.24
CA VAL A 76 -4.27 5.11 8.50
C VAL A 76 -4.11 3.60 8.25
N ASN A 77 -3.76 2.87 9.31
CA ASN A 77 -3.69 1.42 9.22
C ASN A 77 -5.07 0.79 9.45
N LEU A 78 -5.12 -0.53 9.49
CA LEU A 78 -6.38 -1.26 9.67
C LEU A 78 -7.11 -0.89 10.96
N LYS A 79 -6.38 -0.45 11.98
CA LYS A 79 -6.94 -0.07 13.30
C LYS A 79 -7.12 1.43 13.43
N ASP A 80 -7.09 2.16 12.31
CA ASP A 80 -7.30 3.60 12.25
C ASP A 80 -6.23 4.44 12.94
N GLU A 81 -5.03 3.87 13.13
CA GLU A 81 -3.88 4.64 13.61
C GLU A 81 -3.24 5.37 12.44
N VAL A 82 -2.87 6.63 12.64
CA VAL A 82 -2.32 7.47 11.57
C VAL A 82 -0.92 6.99 11.19
N LEU A 83 -0.73 6.73 9.90
CA LEU A 83 0.56 6.38 9.32
C LEU A 83 1.24 7.59 8.69
N SER A 84 0.46 8.47 8.09
CA SER A 84 0.94 9.70 7.46
C SER A 84 -0.20 10.71 7.46
N PRO A 85 0.10 12.01 7.59
CA PRO A 85 -0.95 13.03 7.57
C PRO A 85 -1.68 13.14 6.25
N SER A 86 -1.07 12.70 5.14
CA SER A 86 -1.72 12.73 3.83
C SER A 86 -0.95 11.87 2.84
N TRP A 87 -1.60 11.56 1.72
CA TRP A 87 -0.96 10.88 0.60
C TRP A 87 0.22 11.71 0.07
N ASP A 88 0.00 13.02 -0.11
CA ASP A 88 1.04 13.92 -0.61
C ASP A 88 2.29 13.91 0.26
N SER A 89 2.14 13.76 1.56
CA SER A 89 3.29 13.73 2.47
C SER A 89 4.23 12.57 2.19
N LEU A 90 3.71 11.46 1.69
CA LEU A 90 4.54 10.30 1.36
C LEU A 90 5.48 10.57 0.18
N PHE A 91 5.11 11.50 -0.70
CA PHE A 91 5.83 11.74 -1.95
C PHE A 91 6.56 13.09 -1.99
N SER A 92 6.68 13.76 -0.85
CA SER A 92 7.21 15.12 -0.77
C SER A 92 8.67 15.18 -0.36
N GLY A 93 9.46 14.14 -0.66
CA GLY A 93 10.89 14.15 -0.40
C GLY A 93 11.32 13.34 0.83
N SER A 94 10.38 12.75 1.53
CA SER A 94 10.68 11.95 2.74
C SER A 94 10.87 10.46 2.44
N GLN A 95 10.81 10.06 1.17
CA GLN A 95 10.87 8.65 0.74
C GLN A 95 9.78 7.81 1.40
N GLY A 96 8.59 8.38 1.58
CA GLY A 96 7.48 7.67 2.18
C GLY A 96 7.62 7.45 3.67
N GLN A 97 8.24 8.39 4.39
CA GLN A 97 8.43 8.27 5.82
C GLN A 97 7.10 8.17 6.55
N LEU A 98 6.95 7.14 7.37
CA LEU A 98 5.78 6.95 8.21
C LEU A 98 5.97 7.58 9.57
N GLN A 99 4.88 7.75 10.32
CA GLN A 99 4.93 8.25 11.68
C GLN A 99 5.79 7.33 12.56
N PRO A 100 6.47 7.87 13.58
CA PRO A 100 7.26 7.02 14.48
C PRO A 100 6.39 5.95 15.13
N GLY A 101 6.90 4.72 15.17
CA GLY A 101 6.17 3.60 15.75
C GLY A 101 5.00 3.10 14.91
N ALA A 102 4.92 3.49 13.65
CA ALA A 102 3.84 3.08 12.77
C ALA A 102 3.76 1.56 12.67
N ARG A 103 2.53 1.04 12.74
CA ARG A 103 2.26 -0.38 12.56
C ARG A 103 1.44 -0.58 11.30
N ILE A 104 1.79 -1.61 10.53
CA ILE A 104 1.02 -1.99 9.35
C ILE A 104 0.50 -3.40 9.56
N PHE A 105 -0.81 -3.55 9.37
CA PHE A 105 -1.49 -4.83 9.56
C PHE A 105 -1.91 -5.39 8.22
N SER A 106 -1.94 -6.71 8.12
CA SER A 106 -2.60 -7.40 7.01
C SER A 106 -4.11 -7.30 7.20
N PHE A 107 -4.86 -7.63 6.14
CA PHE A 107 -6.33 -7.59 6.24
C PHE A 107 -6.87 -8.49 7.35
N ASP A 108 -6.16 -9.59 7.64
CA ASP A 108 -6.56 -10.50 8.72
C ASP A 108 -5.99 -10.11 10.09
N GLY A 109 -5.42 -8.89 10.20
CA GLY A 109 -5.08 -8.31 11.50
C GLY A 109 -3.70 -8.63 12.04
N ARG A 110 -2.80 -9.21 11.26
CA ARG A 110 -1.45 -9.52 11.73
C ARG A 110 -0.52 -8.35 11.46
N ASP A 111 0.36 -8.06 12.42
CA ASP A 111 1.38 -7.02 12.27
C ASP A 111 2.50 -7.56 11.39
N VAL A 112 2.64 -7.01 10.18
CA VAL A 112 3.56 -7.58 9.19
C VAL A 112 5.02 -7.44 9.57
N LEU A 113 5.37 -6.46 10.40
CA LEU A 113 6.76 -6.30 10.86
C LEU A 113 7.14 -7.32 11.93
N ARG A 114 6.17 -7.86 12.64
CA ARG A 114 6.42 -8.77 13.76
C ARG A 114 6.09 -10.21 13.45
N HIS A 115 5.17 -10.44 12.53
CA HIS A 115 4.68 -11.80 12.27
C HIS A 115 5.64 -12.57 11.37
N PRO A 116 5.95 -13.84 11.70
CA PRO A 116 6.93 -14.62 10.92
C PRO A 116 6.47 -15.04 9.53
N ALA A 117 5.18 -14.90 9.21
CA ALA A 117 4.70 -15.18 7.85
C ALA A 117 5.36 -14.28 6.81
N TRP A 118 5.89 -13.14 7.22
CA TRP A 118 6.66 -12.24 6.36
C TRP A 118 8.11 -12.24 6.86
N PRO A 119 8.94 -13.22 6.45
CA PRO A 119 10.33 -13.25 6.90
C PRO A 119 11.16 -12.12 6.34
N GLN A 120 10.80 -11.61 5.15
CA GLN A 120 11.44 -10.45 4.54
C GLN A 120 10.58 -9.23 4.83
N LYS A 121 11.17 -8.21 5.46
CA LYS A 121 10.42 -7.03 5.88
C LYS A 121 10.53 -5.89 4.88
N SER A 122 10.47 -6.21 3.61
CA SER A 122 10.49 -5.25 2.50
C SER A 122 9.14 -5.20 1.83
N VAL A 123 8.87 -4.06 1.18
CA VAL A 123 7.61 -3.77 0.50
C VAL A 123 7.91 -3.52 -0.97
N TRP A 124 7.19 -4.20 -1.87
CA TRP A 124 7.26 -3.88 -3.29
C TRP A 124 6.56 -2.55 -3.58
N HIS A 125 7.12 -1.72 -4.47
CA HIS A 125 6.40 -0.51 -4.92
C HIS A 125 6.65 -0.16 -6.40
N GLY A 126 7.85 -0.45 -6.95
CA GLY A 126 8.13 -0.20 -8.37
C GLY A 126 8.18 1.26 -8.78
N SER A 127 8.49 2.16 -7.85
CA SER A 127 8.35 3.59 -8.04
C SER A 127 9.61 4.34 -7.65
N ASP A 128 9.80 5.55 -8.21
CA ASP A 128 10.77 6.48 -7.66
C ASP A 128 10.15 7.20 -6.43
N PRO A 129 10.94 8.03 -5.70
CA PRO A 129 10.42 8.67 -4.48
C PRO A 129 9.28 9.66 -4.73
N SER A 130 9.09 10.13 -5.96
CA SER A 130 8.01 11.04 -6.30
C SER A 130 6.74 10.32 -6.73
N GLY A 131 6.77 8.99 -6.76
CA GLY A 131 5.60 8.19 -7.12
C GLY A 131 5.48 7.85 -8.59
N ARG A 132 6.53 8.09 -9.38
CA ARG A 132 6.54 7.76 -10.81
C ARG A 132 7.01 6.33 -11.02
N ARG A 133 6.41 5.63 -11.97
CA ARG A 133 6.78 4.25 -12.28
C ARG A 133 8.22 4.16 -12.78
N LEU A 134 8.91 3.12 -12.35
CA LEU A 134 10.24 2.77 -12.84
C LEU A 134 10.13 1.51 -13.68
N MET A 135 10.05 1.69 -15.01
CA MET A 135 9.71 0.59 -15.90
C MET A 135 10.79 -0.48 -16.00
N GLU A 136 12.03 -0.13 -15.67
CA GLU A 136 13.11 -1.12 -15.64
C GLU A 136 13.14 -1.91 -14.32
N SER A 137 12.33 -1.51 -13.35
CA SER A 137 12.41 -2.08 -12.01
C SER A 137 11.03 -2.20 -11.36
N TYR A 138 10.10 -2.89 -12.03
CA TYR A 138 8.81 -3.23 -11.47
C TYR A 138 8.36 -4.64 -11.89
N CYS A 139 9.33 -5.53 -12.06
CA CYS A 139 9.08 -6.95 -12.33
C CYS A 139 8.20 -7.14 -13.57
N GLU A 140 8.51 -6.42 -14.67
CA GLU A 140 7.75 -6.46 -15.91
C GLU A 140 6.25 -6.23 -15.64
N THR A 141 5.98 -5.13 -14.98
CA THR A 141 4.65 -4.73 -14.52
C THR A 141 3.97 -5.84 -13.69
N TRP A 142 4.78 -6.43 -12.81
CA TRP A 142 4.37 -7.42 -11.83
C TRP A 142 3.92 -8.74 -12.44
N ARG A 143 4.60 -9.12 -13.52
CA ARG A 143 4.28 -10.36 -14.24
C ARG A 143 5.37 -11.41 -14.16
N THR A 144 6.52 -11.10 -13.56
CA THR A 144 7.63 -12.06 -13.52
C THR A 144 8.18 -12.23 -12.11
N GLU A 145 8.57 -13.46 -11.82
CA GLU A 145 9.27 -13.80 -10.57
C GLU A 145 10.67 -14.33 -10.82
N THR A 146 11.22 -14.08 -12.00
CA THR A 146 12.54 -14.58 -12.33
C THR A 146 13.62 -13.87 -11.52
N THR A 147 14.73 -14.57 -11.24
CA THR A 147 15.83 -13.99 -10.47
C THR A 147 16.54 -12.86 -11.20
N GLY A 148 16.48 -12.85 -12.53
CA GLY A 148 17.18 -11.84 -13.33
C GLY A 148 16.42 -10.54 -13.50
N ALA A 149 15.12 -10.51 -13.21
CA ALA A 149 14.35 -9.28 -13.26
C ALA A 149 14.33 -8.61 -11.89
N THR A 150 14.16 -7.28 -11.86
CA THR A 150 14.17 -6.53 -10.60
C THR A 150 12.90 -5.71 -10.44
N GLY A 151 12.59 -5.41 -9.17
CA GLY A 151 11.55 -4.49 -8.77
C GLY A 151 12.08 -3.58 -7.68
N GLN A 152 11.57 -2.35 -7.64
CA GLN A 152 11.92 -1.45 -6.55
C GLN A 152 11.16 -1.84 -5.29
N ALA A 153 11.89 -1.85 -4.19
CA ALA A 153 11.34 -2.21 -2.89
C ALA A 153 11.88 -1.24 -1.82
N SER A 154 11.23 -1.22 -0.68
CA SER A 154 11.63 -0.41 0.45
C SER A 154 11.69 -1.29 1.69
N SER A 155 12.70 -1.10 2.53
CA SER A 155 12.77 -1.81 3.81
C SER A 155 11.80 -1.16 4.79
N LEU A 156 10.79 -1.90 5.21
CA LEU A 156 9.82 -1.38 6.15
C LEU A 156 10.41 -1.19 7.55
N LEU A 157 11.55 -1.83 7.80
CA LEU A 157 12.27 -1.64 9.08
C LEU A 157 12.77 -0.21 9.24
N SER A 158 13.00 0.51 8.15
CA SER A 158 13.40 1.90 8.19
C SER A 158 12.23 2.86 8.43
N GLY A 159 11.00 2.35 8.40
CA GLY A 159 9.81 3.18 8.52
C GLY A 159 9.48 3.96 7.26
N ARG A 160 10.03 3.55 6.13
CA ARG A 160 9.81 4.24 4.84
C ARG A 160 9.20 3.30 3.82
N LEU A 161 8.31 3.84 2.99
CA LEU A 161 7.63 3.06 1.95
C LEU A 161 8.26 3.21 0.58
N LEU A 162 9.13 4.19 0.37
CA LEU A 162 9.61 4.56 -0.96
C LEU A 162 11.13 4.64 -1.06
N GLU A 163 11.86 3.91 -0.23
CA GLU A 163 13.29 3.76 -0.44
C GLU A 163 13.54 3.10 -1.80
N GLN A 164 14.70 3.37 -2.37
CA GLN A 164 15.05 2.91 -3.70
C GLN A 164 16.01 1.73 -3.60
N LYS A 165 15.46 0.53 -3.54
CA LYS A 165 16.25 -0.68 -3.46
C LYS A 165 15.77 -1.64 -4.54
N ALA A 166 16.60 -1.87 -5.55
CA ALA A 166 16.29 -2.85 -6.58
C ALA A 166 16.49 -4.25 -5.99
N ALA A 167 15.48 -5.08 -6.11
CA ALA A 167 15.51 -6.44 -5.57
C ALA A 167 15.03 -7.43 -6.62
N SER A 168 15.54 -8.66 -6.54
CA SER A 168 15.12 -9.70 -7.47
C SER A 168 13.62 -9.98 -7.35
N CYS A 169 12.96 -10.09 -8.48
CA CYS A 169 11.53 -10.38 -8.52
C CYS A 169 11.19 -11.76 -7.95
N HIS A 170 12.18 -12.59 -7.72
CA HIS A 170 12.00 -13.90 -7.10
C HIS A 170 11.70 -13.78 -5.59
N ASN A 171 12.11 -12.70 -4.95
CA ASN A 171 11.88 -12.49 -3.53
C ASN A 171 10.40 -12.32 -3.24
N SER A 172 9.94 -12.81 -2.09
CA SER A 172 8.56 -12.63 -1.64
C SER A 172 8.53 -11.55 -0.58
N TYR A 173 7.84 -10.45 -0.87
CA TYR A 173 7.80 -9.27 -0.03
C TYR A 173 6.37 -8.89 0.31
N ILE A 174 6.24 -7.94 1.20
CA ILE A 174 4.96 -7.36 1.60
C ILE A 174 4.39 -6.60 0.40
N VAL A 175 3.10 -6.78 0.14
CA VAL A 175 2.35 -5.97 -0.82
C VAL A 175 1.28 -5.22 -0.06
N LEU A 176 1.24 -3.91 -0.23
CA LEU A 176 0.27 -3.06 0.43
C LEU A 176 -0.87 -2.73 -0.51
N CYS A 177 -2.04 -2.49 0.09
CA CYS A 177 -3.23 -2.04 -0.61
C CYS A 177 -3.65 -0.70 -0.01
N ILE A 178 -4.04 0.26 -0.86
CA ILE A 178 -4.46 1.59 -0.45
C ILE A 178 -5.88 1.85 -0.93
N GLU A 179 -6.72 2.41 -0.05
CA GLU A 179 -8.00 2.94 -0.50
C GLU A 179 -7.73 4.12 -1.43
N ASN A 180 -8.39 4.12 -2.59
CA ASN A 180 -8.12 5.17 -3.56
C ASN A 180 -8.95 6.43 -3.34
N SER A 181 -9.98 6.36 -2.49
CA SER A 181 -10.85 7.49 -2.18
C SER A 181 -11.67 7.19 -0.92
N PHE A 182 -11.73 8.15 -0.01
CA PHE A 182 -12.60 7.97 1.16
C PHE A 182 -14.07 7.98 0.77
N MET A 183 -14.42 8.64 -0.32
CA MET A 183 -15.81 8.64 -0.81
C MET A 183 -16.26 7.25 -1.18
N THR A 184 -15.35 6.42 -1.67
CA THR A 184 -15.66 5.04 -2.02
C THR A 184 -15.99 4.20 -0.78
N SER A 185 -15.24 4.36 0.31
CA SER A 185 -15.53 3.63 1.53
C SER A 185 -16.76 4.16 2.25
N PHE A 186 -17.13 5.39 1.98
CA PHE A 186 -18.23 6.07 2.64
C PHE A 186 -19.57 5.81 1.97
N SER A 187 -19.56 5.66 0.66
CA SER A 187 -20.78 5.49 -0.11
C SER A 187 -21.09 4.01 -0.24
N LYS A 188 -21.74 3.40 0.51
CA LYS A 188 -22.04 2.00 0.34
C LYS A 188 -23.50 1.75 0.21
#